data_71c8ef40a5a8a41d3a64067649bd9c03
#
_entry.id   71c8ef40a5a8a41d3a64067649bd9c03
#
_cell.length_a   1.000
_cell.length_b   1.000
_cell.length_c   1.000
_cell.angle_alpha   90.00
_cell.angle_beta   90.00
_cell.angle_gamma   90.00
#
_symmetry.space_group_name_H-M   'P 1'
#
loop_
_entity.id
_entity.type
_entity.pdbx_description
1 polymer ?
#
loop_
_entity_poly.entity_id
_entity_poly.type
_entity_poly.pdbx_seq_one_letter_code
_entity_poly.pdbx_strand_id
1 'polypeptide(L)'
;KYKEAEEILNKELGLKDLDLSTQKTFETKFSEAEDRLDPEYYQSKYKKIISKLKNQKSALLGEIVKIRKGIEVGHEAYTNEGKPFIRVQDFDEKELAVSGSTNYIRFYLYEELKKNHKPNAGEIIFSKDGTVGRAFVIRKDNNEFIVSGGILILTPRDIDNYYLSFVLNSLAVKSQTVRESIGAIIQHLSVEEVKNLKIPILSQSLQQKISFLIQQFFNLRQEAKELIYRAKKEVEEIIEN
;
A
#
# COMPACT_ATOMS: atom_id res chain seq x y z
N LYS A 1 5.57 -4.54 -17.17
CA LYS A 1 6.08 -5.24 -15.99
C LYS A 1 5.04 -5.34 -14.89
N TYR A 2 4.43 -4.24 -14.45
CA TYR A 2 3.41 -4.27 -13.40
C TYR A 2 2.19 -5.11 -13.81
N LYS A 3 1.61 -4.86 -14.99
CA LYS A 3 0.50 -5.66 -15.55
C LYS A 3 0.85 -7.14 -15.73
N GLU A 4 2.08 -7.44 -16.15
CA GLU A 4 2.57 -8.82 -16.27
C GLU A 4 2.56 -9.55 -14.92
N ALA A 5 2.99 -8.87 -13.85
CA ALA A 5 2.91 -9.39 -12.49
C ALA A 5 1.45 -9.61 -12.03
N GLU A 6 0.53 -8.67 -12.35
CA GLU A 6 -0.90 -8.80 -12.06
C GLU A 6 -1.53 -10.01 -12.78
N GLU A 7 -1.20 -10.22 -14.05
CA GLU A 7 -1.68 -11.37 -14.82
C GLU A 7 -1.23 -12.70 -14.20
N ILE A 8 0.04 -12.78 -13.79
CA ILE A 8 0.59 -13.98 -13.11
C ILE A 8 -0.18 -14.21 -11.81
N LEU A 9 -0.30 -13.20 -10.94
CA LEU A 9 -0.95 -13.33 -9.64
C LEU A 9 -2.42 -13.71 -9.80
N ASN A 10 -3.17 -12.99 -10.64
CA ASN A 10 -4.61 -13.23 -10.84
C ASN A 10 -4.88 -14.60 -11.46
N LYS A 11 -4.01 -15.10 -12.34
CA LYS A 11 -4.09 -16.46 -12.90
C LYS A 11 -3.91 -17.51 -11.80
N GLU A 12 -2.85 -17.39 -11.00
CA GLU A 12 -2.55 -18.34 -9.92
C GLU A 12 -3.64 -18.38 -8.84
N LEU A 13 -4.25 -17.22 -8.54
CA LEU A 13 -5.33 -17.12 -7.57
C LEU A 13 -6.71 -17.48 -8.16
N GLY A 14 -6.81 -17.73 -9.47
CA GLY A 14 -8.08 -18.01 -10.15
C GLY A 14 -9.06 -16.83 -10.12
N LEU A 15 -8.54 -15.60 -10.17
CA LEU A 15 -9.32 -14.36 -10.11
C LEU A 15 -9.61 -13.76 -11.50
N LYS A 16 -8.97 -14.25 -12.57
CA LYS A 16 -8.99 -13.62 -13.90
C LYS A 16 -10.41 -13.50 -14.49
N ASP A 17 -11.24 -14.53 -14.28
CA ASP A 17 -12.56 -14.64 -14.91
C ASP A 17 -13.71 -14.44 -13.92
N LEU A 18 -13.45 -13.83 -12.76
CA LEU A 18 -14.49 -13.54 -11.79
C LEU A 18 -15.34 -12.35 -12.21
N ASP A 19 -16.64 -12.53 -12.24
CA ASP A 19 -17.58 -11.42 -12.29
C ASP A 19 -17.60 -10.71 -10.92
N LEU A 20 -17.03 -9.52 -10.88
CA LEU A 20 -16.89 -8.66 -9.70
C LEU A 20 -17.82 -7.44 -9.76
N SER A 21 -18.85 -7.50 -10.60
CA SER A 21 -19.85 -6.44 -10.69
C SER A 21 -20.53 -6.21 -9.35
N THR A 22 -20.76 -4.94 -9.02
CA THR A 22 -21.50 -4.56 -7.81
C THR A 22 -22.98 -4.79 -8.06
N GLN A 23 -23.61 -5.58 -7.21
CA GLN A 23 -25.06 -5.82 -7.28
C GLN A 23 -25.80 -4.67 -6.59
N LYS A 24 -26.82 -4.12 -7.27
CA LYS A 24 -27.69 -3.07 -6.69
C LYS A 24 -28.56 -3.62 -5.55
N THR A 25 -28.96 -4.88 -5.66
CA THR A 25 -29.78 -5.59 -4.67
C THR A 25 -29.20 -6.99 -4.49
N PHE A 26 -29.16 -7.48 -3.27
CA PHE A 26 -28.76 -8.83 -2.90
C PHE A 26 -29.41 -9.23 -1.59
N GLU A 27 -29.48 -10.51 -1.32
CA GLU A 27 -29.99 -11.05 -0.07
C GLU A 27 -28.83 -11.62 0.76
N THR A 28 -28.92 -11.44 2.07
CA THR A 28 -28.07 -12.13 3.04
C THR A 28 -28.92 -12.67 4.18
N LYS A 29 -28.60 -13.84 4.70
CA LYS A 29 -29.32 -14.40 5.83
C LYS A 29 -28.97 -13.61 7.09
N PHE A 30 -29.96 -13.39 7.94
CA PHE A 30 -29.72 -12.72 9.23
C PHE A 30 -28.65 -13.43 10.07
N SER A 31 -28.60 -14.77 10.00
CA SER A 31 -27.56 -15.58 10.64
C SER A 31 -26.15 -15.39 10.09
N GLU A 32 -26.02 -14.78 8.92
CA GLU A 32 -24.74 -14.40 8.29
C GLU A 32 -24.43 -12.93 8.51
N ALA A 33 -25.41 -12.14 9.00
CA ALA A 33 -25.20 -10.76 9.40
C ALA A 33 -24.44 -10.76 10.74
N GLU A 34 -23.12 -10.67 10.65
CA GLU A 34 -22.24 -10.46 11.80
C GLU A 34 -22.59 -9.12 12.48
N ASP A 35 -21.74 -8.58 13.32
CA ASP A 35 -21.97 -7.32 14.06
C ASP A 35 -22.02 -6.06 13.16
N ARG A 36 -22.23 -6.23 11.84
CA ARG A 36 -22.24 -5.15 10.84
C ARG A 36 -23.51 -5.23 10.00
N LEU A 37 -24.10 -4.06 9.71
CA LEU A 37 -25.30 -3.93 8.87
C LEU A 37 -25.05 -3.11 7.60
N ASP A 38 -23.82 -2.73 7.29
CA ASP A 38 -23.48 -1.97 6.09
C ASP A 38 -23.52 -2.86 4.84
N PRO A 39 -24.30 -2.52 3.79
CA PRO A 39 -24.51 -3.37 2.63
C PRO A 39 -23.23 -3.66 1.84
N GLU A 40 -22.27 -2.74 1.81
CA GLU A 40 -21.01 -2.91 1.07
C GLU A 40 -20.22 -4.13 1.58
N TYR A 41 -20.21 -4.38 2.90
CA TYR A 41 -19.54 -5.52 3.52
C TYR A 41 -20.03 -6.87 2.95
N TYR A 42 -21.33 -6.98 2.61
CA TYR A 42 -21.97 -8.23 2.15
C TYR A 42 -22.01 -8.40 0.65
N GLN A 43 -21.43 -7.49 -0.13
CA GLN A 43 -21.38 -7.60 -1.58
C GLN A 43 -20.80 -8.94 -2.04
N SER A 44 -21.46 -9.57 -3.01
CA SER A 44 -21.08 -10.90 -3.52
C SER A 44 -19.68 -10.94 -4.12
N LYS A 45 -19.17 -9.84 -4.66
CA LYS A 45 -17.79 -9.71 -5.18
C LYS A 45 -16.75 -10.09 -4.13
N TYR A 46 -16.92 -9.68 -2.88
CA TYR A 46 -15.98 -10.01 -1.79
C TYR A 46 -16.07 -11.48 -1.39
N LYS A 47 -17.31 -12.03 -1.29
CA LYS A 47 -17.52 -13.47 -1.00
C LYS A 47 -16.84 -14.35 -2.07
N LYS A 48 -16.94 -13.98 -3.35
CA LYS A 48 -16.28 -14.69 -4.46
C LYS A 48 -14.77 -14.69 -4.34
N ILE A 49 -14.14 -13.53 -4.08
CA ILE A 49 -12.67 -13.41 -3.92
C ILE A 49 -12.20 -14.20 -2.70
N ILE A 50 -12.84 -14.00 -1.54
CA ILE A 50 -12.46 -14.67 -0.28
C ILE A 50 -12.60 -16.19 -0.42
N SER A 51 -13.62 -16.70 -1.13
CA SER A 51 -13.79 -18.14 -1.36
C SER A 51 -12.63 -18.73 -2.17
N LYS A 52 -12.13 -18.00 -3.16
CA LYS A 52 -10.92 -18.42 -3.92
C LYS A 52 -9.67 -18.46 -3.04
N LEU A 53 -9.51 -17.46 -2.17
CA LEU A 53 -8.37 -17.42 -1.25
C LEU A 53 -8.39 -18.51 -0.19
N LYS A 54 -9.57 -19.01 0.22
CA LYS A 54 -9.67 -20.11 1.19
C LYS A 54 -8.98 -21.40 0.70
N ASN A 55 -8.92 -21.61 -0.61
CA ASN A 55 -8.30 -22.80 -1.22
C ASN A 55 -6.81 -22.56 -1.56
N GLN A 56 -6.27 -21.40 -1.26
CA GLN A 56 -4.87 -21.06 -1.53
C GLN A 56 -4.04 -21.08 -0.24
N LYS A 57 -2.75 -21.44 -0.36
CA LYS A 57 -1.82 -21.27 0.73
C LYS A 57 -1.72 -19.79 1.07
N SER A 58 -2.03 -19.43 2.31
CA SER A 58 -2.02 -18.05 2.79
C SER A 58 -1.46 -17.98 4.22
N ALA A 59 -0.97 -16.81 4.61
CA ALA A 59 -0.58 -16.47 5.97
C ALA A 59 -1.35 -15.21 6.40
N LEU A 60 -1.53 -15.00 7.69
CA LEU A 60 -2.00 -13.72 8.20
C LEU A 60 -0.88 -12.68 8.11
N LEU A 61 -1.21 -11.45 7.74
CA LEU A 61 -0.18 -10.40 7.60
C LEU A 61 0.59 -10.21 8.90
N GLY A 62 -0.08 -10.26 10.06
CA GLY A 62 0.57 -10.13 11.38
C GLY A 62 1.59 -11.23 11.70
N GLU A 63 1.52 -12.38 11.05
CA GLU A 63 2.49 -13.49 11.21
C GLU A 63 3.78 -13.25 10.42
N ILE A 64 3.68 -12.55 9.28
CA ILE A 64 4.78 -12.38 8.32
C ILE A 64 5.40 -10.97 8.32
N VAL A 65 4.90 -10.05 9.16
CA VAL A 65 5.49 -8.73 9.32
C VAL A 65 5.55 -8.32 10.79
N LYS A 66 6.51 -7.43 11.12
CA LYS A 66 6.44 -6.59 12.34
C LYS A 66 5.77 -5.28 11.95
N ILE A 67 4.84 -4.79 12.76
CA ILE A 67 4.09 -3.56 12.51
C ILE A 67 4.54 -2.46 13.48
N ARG A 68 4.87 -1.29 12.94
CA ARG A 68 5.05 -0.04 13.68
C ARG A 68 4.03 0.97 13.18
N LYS A 69 3.56 1.86 14.06
CA LYS A 69 2.64 2.94 13.70
C LYS A 69 3.41 4.20 13.32
N GLY A 70 2.91 4.95 12.36
CA GLY A 70 3.26 6.35 12.20
C GLY A 70 2.83 7.19 13.40
N ILE A 71 2.99 8.49 13.33
CA ILE A 71 2.72 9.41 14.44
C ILE A 71 1.83 10.56 13.97
N GLU A 72 0.93 11.01 14.83
CA GLU A 72 0.28 12.30 14.64
C GLU A 72 1.11 13.39 15.33
N VAL A 73 1.43 14.42 14.57
CA VAL A 73 2.01 15.67 15.08
C VAL A 73 0.94 16.75 14.99
N GLY A 74 0.92 17.67 15.93
CA GLY A 74 -0.02 18.80 15.90
C GLY A 74 0.23 19.67 14.65
N HIS A 75 -0.81 20.39 14.23
CA HIS A 75 -0.74 21.26 13.05
C HIS A 75 0.38 22.33 13.19
N GLU A 76 0.68 22.72 14.41
CA GLU A 76 1.74 23.68 14.77
C GLU A 76 3.17 23.13 14.51
N ALA A 77 3.32 21.82 14.35
CA ALA A 77 4.59 21.19 14.02
C ALA A 77 4.96 21.31 12.53
N TYR A 78 3.99 21.64 11.68
CA TYR A 78 4.23 21.75 10.25
C TYR A 78 4.98 23.03 9.90
N THR A 79 5.88 22.90 8.95
CA THR A 79 6.74 23.98 8.45
C THR A 79 6.80 23.92 6.91
N ASN A 80 7.25 25.01 6.30
CA ASN A 80 7.45 25.05 4.85
C ASN A 80 8.78 24.39 4.41
N GLU A 81 9.68 24.18 5.35
CA GLU A 81 11.03 23.65 5.11
C GLU A 81 11.40 22.63 6.20
N GLY A 82 12.28 21.69 5.87
CA GLY A 82 12.76 20.67 6.81
C GLY A 82 12.76 19.26 6.23
N LYS A 83 12.39 18.28 7.04
CA LYS A 83 12.24 16.88 6.59
C LYS A 83 10.80 16.60 6.25
N PRO A 84 10.51 15.85 5.15
CA PRO A 84 9.16 15.53 4.74
C PRO A 84 8.40 14.75 5.82
N PHE A 85 7.11 15.09 5.98
CA PHE A 85 6.16 14.38 6.82
C PHE A 85 5.08 13.78 5.91
N ILE A 86 5.20 12.50 5.64
CA ILE A 86 4.42 11.79 4.62
C ILE A 86 3.06 11.39 5.19
N ARG A 87 2.01 11.79 4.47
CA ARG A 87 0.61 11.45 4.73
C ARG A 87 0.11 10.48 3.67
N VAL A 88 -1.06 9.90 3.87
CA VAL A 88 -1.67 8.92 2.95
C VAL A 88 -1.81 9.45 1.52
N GLN A 89 -2.01 10.76 1.35
CA GLN A 89 -2.13 11.39 0.04
C GLN A 89 -0.80 11.52 -0.73
N ASP A 90 0.33 11.42 -0.04
CA ASP A 90 1.66 11.65 -0.61
C ASP A 90 2.25 10.39 -1.26
N PHE A 91 1.53 9.26 -1.24
CA PHE A 91 1.95 8.03 -1.91
C PHE A 91 0.80 7.20 -2.46
N ASP A 92 1.11 6.39 -3.45
CA ASP A 92 0.28 5.29 -3.94
C ASP A 92 1.12 4.00 -4.08
N GLU A 93 0.59 2.99 -4.74
CA GLU A 93 1.29 1.71 -4.96
C GLU A 93 2.49 1.79 -5.91
N LYS A 94 2.65 2.89 -6.63
CA LYS A 94 3.66 3.06 -7.68
C LYS A 94 4.62 4.20 -7.40
N GLU A 95 4.27 5.11 -6.50
CA GLU A 95 5.03 6.31 -6.27
C GLU A 95 4.90 6.82 -4.84
N LEU A 96 6.01 7.34 -4.32
CA LEU A 96 6.05 8.24 -3.19
C LEU A 96 6.45 9.62 -3.74
N ALA A 97 5.52 10.57 -3.70
CA ALA A 97 5.72 11.90 -4.25
C ALA A 97 5.88 12.93 -3.12
N VAL A 98 7.08 13.45 -2.98
CA VAL A 98 7.30 14.67 -2.19
C VAL A 98 7.06 15.85 -3.12
N SER A 99 5.97 16.59 -2.91
CA SER A 99 5.51 17.67 -3.78
C SER A 99 5.27 18.96 -2.97
N GLY A 100 4.87 20.03 -3.63
CA GLY A 100 4.53 21.30 -2.97
C GLY A 100 3.37 21.22 -1.95
N SER A 101 2.59 20.13 -1.96
CA SER A 101 1.54 19.87 -0.98
C SER A 101 1.98 18.99 0.20
N THR A 102 3.22 18.49 0.17
CA THR A 102 3.78 17.68 1.26
C THR A 102 4.08 18.58 2.47
N ASN A 103 3.68 18.16 3.65
CA ASN A 103 4.06 18.84 4.88
C ASN A 103 5.50 18.51 5.24
N TYR A 104 6.15 19.47 5.93
CA TYR A 104 7.51 19.29 6.46
C TYR A 104 7.47 19.46 7.97
N ILE A 105 8.46 18.89 8.65
CA ILE A 105 8.72 19.10 10.09
C ILE A 105 10.15 19.56 10.29
N ARG A 106 10.38 20.33 11.35
CA ARG A 106 11.71 20.85 11.70
C ARG A 106 12.68 19.70 11.95
N PHE A 107 13.95 19.94 11.66
CA PHE A 107 15.00 18.93 11.76
C PHE A 107 15.11 18.32 13.17
N TYR A 108 15.00 19.11 14.23
CA TYR A 108 15.07 18.59 15.60
C TYR A 108 13.94 17.58 15.90
N LEU A 109 12.71 17.86 15.43
CA LEU A 109 11.57 16.96 15.60
C LEU A 109 11.75 15.67 14.79
N TYR A 110 12.30 15.79 13.58
CA TYR A 110 12.66 14.60 12.79
C TYR A 110 13.67 13.72 13.54
N GLU A 111 14.73 14.32 14.12
CA GLU A 111 15.76 13.59 14.89
C GLU A 111 15.15 12.85 16.11
N GLU A 112 14.20 13.46 16.79
CA GLU A 112 13.46 12.85 17.89
C GLU A 112 12.60 11.67 17.41
N LEU A 113 11.87 11.83 16.30
CA LEU A 113 10.89 10.87 15.82
C LEU A 113 11.49 9.73 15.00
N LYS A 114 12.65 9.94 14.35
CA LYS A 114 13.20 9.00 13.37
C LYS A 114 13.44 7.59 13.91
N LYS A 115 13.75 7.44 15.18
CA LYS A 115 14.01 6.13 15.79
C LYS A 115 12.81 5.18 15.67
N ASN A 116 11.61 5.71 15.81
CA ASN A 116 10.38 4.90 15.87
C ASN A 116 9.49 5.02 14.63
N HIS A 117 9.52 6.17 13.94
CA HIS A 117 8.53 6.53 12.92
C HIS A 117 9.13 6.79 11.53
N LYS A 118 10.45 6.70 11.38
CA LYS A 118 11.10 6.67 10.07
C LYS A 118 11.05 5.26 9.50
N PRO A 119 10.54 5.04 8.28
CA PRO A 119 10.68 3.75 7.60
C PRO A 119 12.09 3.55 7.08
N ASN A 120 12.57 2.30 7.09
CA ASN A 120 13.87 1.92 6.57
C ASN A 120 13.73 1.33 5.16
N ALA A 121 14.83 1.32 4.40
CA ALA A 121 14.85 0.62 3.12
C ALA A 121 14.47 -0.86 3.29
N GLY A 122 13.58 -1.34 2.44
CA GLY A 122 13.03 -2.70 2.50
C GLY A 122 11.75 -2.82 3.34
N GLU A 123 11.41 -1.83 4.18
CA GLU A 123 10.11 -1.78 4.83
C GLU A 123 9.02 -1.31 3.86
N ILE A 124 7.77 -1.55 4.21
CA ILE A 124 6.60 -1.19 3.41
C ILE A 124 5.77 -0.21 4.23
N ILE A 125 5.42 0.94 3.66
CA ILE A 125 4.38 1.81 4.22
C ILE A 125 3.02 1.36 3.72
N PHE A 126 2.03 1.35 4.63
CA PHE A 126 0.68 0.86 4.37
C PHE A 126 -0.35 1.82 4.94
N SER A 127 -1.29 2.29 4.12
CA SER A 127 -2.34 3.20 4.55
C SER A 127 -3.46 2.47 5.27
N LYS A 128 -3.75 2.89 6.51
CA LYS A 128 -4.87 2.38 7.32
C LYS A 128 -6.04 3.37 7.43
N ASP A 129 -5.84 4.63 7.08
CA ASP A 129 -6.86 5.68 7.13
C ASP A 129 -7.03 6.36 5.76
N GLY A 130 -8.21 6.91 5.49
CA GLY A 130 -8.52 7.60 4.25
C GLY A 130 -8.61 6.64 3.06
N THR A 131 -7.66 6.66 2.14
CA THR A 131 -7.56 5.63 1.09
C THR A 131 -6.83 4.42 1.66
N VAL A 132 -7.58 3.50 2.23
CA VAL A 132 -7.02 2.31 2.91
C VAL A 132 -6.41 1.30 1.93
N GLY A 133 -5.42 0.54 2.39
CA GLY A 133 -4.85 -0.59 1.66
C GLY A 133 -3.85 -0.24 0.56
N ARG A 134 -3.34 1.00 0.51
CA ARG A 134 -2.19 1.33 -0.33
C ARG A 134 -0.90 0.86 0.34
N ALA A 135 -0.05 0.18 -0.41
CA ALA A 135 1.24 -0.29 0.05
C ALA A 135 2.37 0.19 -0.87
N PHE A 136 3.45 0.69 -0.30
CA PHE A 136 4.61 1.12 -1.05
C PHE A 136 5.89 0.65 -0.36
N VAL A 137 6.76 -0.03 -1.12
CA VAL A 137 8.06 -0.50 -0.60
C VAL A 137 9.06 0.65 -0.57
N ILE A 138 9.71 0.85 0.58
CA ILE A 138 10.73 1.88 0.75
C ILE A 138 12.04 1.41 0.10
N ARG A 139 12.55 2.21 -0.82
CA ARG A 139 13.84 2.00 -1.48
C ARG A 139 14.93 2.83 -0.79
N LYS A 140 16.20 2.54 -1.08
CA LYS A 140 17.34 3.21 -0.43
C LYS A 140 17.38 4.73 -0.64
N ASP A 141 16.83 5.19 -1.75
CA ASP A 141 16.86 6.56 -2.21
C ASP A 141 15.75 7.48 -1.64
N ASN A 142 14.80 6.93 -0.88
CA ASN A 142 13.64 7.71 -0.43
C ASN A 142 13.22 7.42 1.01
N ASN A 143 14.11 7.48 1.96
CA ASN A 143 13.83 7.12 3.35
C ASN A 143 14.12 8.21 4.41
N GLU A 144 14.29 9.46 4.01
CA GLU A 144 14.58 10.58 4.93
C GLU A 144 13.30 11.36 5.31
N PHE A 145 12.26 10.65 5.80
CA PHE A 145 10.97 11.24 6.17
C PHE A 145 10.34 10.51 7.37
N ILE A 146 9.34 11.13 7.97
CA ILE A 146 8.47 10.55 9.00
C ILE A 146 7.10 10.29 8.37
N VAL A 147 6.40 9.24 8.81
CA VAL A 147 5.05 8.93 8.35
C VAL A 147 3.98 9.28 9.39
N SER A 148 2.84 9.79 8.89
CA SER A 148 1.68 10.16 9.73
C SER A 148 1.00 8.95 10.35
N GLY A 149 0.20 9.16 11.38
CA GLY A 149 -0.53 8.12 12.12
C GLY A 149 -1.53 7.32 11.28
N GLY A 150 -1.97 7.85 10.13
CA GLY A 150 -2.76 7.12 9.14
C GLY A 150 -1.99 6.04 8.36
N ILE A 151 -0.68 5.90 8.62
CA ILE A 151 0.22 4.98 7.94
C ILE A 151 0.84 4.01 8.94
N LEU A 152 0.92 2.74 8.56
CA LEU A 152 1.69 1.70 9.24
C LEU A 152 3.00 1.46 8.52
N ILE A 153 4.05 1.11 9.26
CA ILE A 153 5.33 0.65 8.74
C ILE A 153 5.39 -0.86 8.99
N LEU A 154 5.48 -1.62 7.90
CA LEU A 154 5.52 -3.07 7.91
C LEU A 154 6.96 -3.53 7.62
N THR A 155 7.56 -4.28 8.55
CA THR A 155 8.87 -4.91 8.36
C THR A 155 8.64 -6.37 7.98
N PRO A 156 8.85 -6.79 6.70
CA PRO A 156 8.67 -8.18 6.26
C PRO A 156 9.58 -9.16 7.00
N ARG A 157 9.06 -10.39 7.24
CA ARG A 157 9.79 -11.52 7.82
C ARG A 157 9.64 -12.71 6.90
N ASP A 158 10.74 -13.28 6.46
CA ASP A 158 10.79 -14.50 5.62
C ASP A 158 9.95 -14.43 4.32
N ILE A 159 9.65 -13.21 3.85
CA ILE A 159 8.93 -12.93 2.61
C ILE A 159 9.59 -11.75 1.89
N ASP A 160 9.67 -11.84 0.57
CA ASP A 160 10.23 -10.76 -0.25
C ASP A 160 9.34 -9.50 -0.17
N ASN A 161 9.98 -8.36 0.06
CA ASN A 161 9.30 -7.08 0.28
C ASN A 161 8.60 -6.53 -0.98
N TYR A 162 9.15 -6.72 -2.17
CA TYR A 162 8.51 -6.31 -3.43
C TYR A 162 7.30 -7.19 -3.74
N TYR A 163 7.44 -8.51 -3.52
CA TYR A 163 6.31 -9.42 -3.63
C TYR A 163 5.20 -9.03 -2.66
N LEU A 164 5.51 -8.85 -1.37
CA LEU A 164 4.53 -8.50 -0.36
C LEU A 164 3.86 -7.16 -0.66
N SER A 165 4.63 -6.12 -0.98
CA SER A 165 4.09 -4.81 -1.34
C SER A 165 3.13 -4.90 -2.54
N PHE A 166 3.48 -5.68 -3.56
CA PHE A 166 2.64 -5.89 -4.72
C PHE A 166 1.35 -6.65 -4.38
N VAL A 167 1.45 -7.73 -3.59
CA VAL A 167 0.29 -8.53 -3.18
C VAL A 167 -0.66 -7.72 -2.30
N LEU A 168 -0.16 -6.88 -1.41
CA LEU A 168 -0.98 -5.96 -0.61
C LEU A 168 -1.83 -5.03 -1.50
N ASN A 169 -1.31 -4.63 -2.65
CA ASN A 169 -2.03 -3.80 -3.63
C ASN A 169 -2.91 -4.61 -4.60
N SER A 170 -2.87 -5.92 -4.55
CA SER A 170 -3.65 -6.78 -5.46
C SER A 170 -5.14 -6.75 -5.14
N LEU A 171 -5.95 -7.15 -6.13
CA LEU A 171 -7.39 -7.33 -5.96
C LEU A 171 -7.71 -8.25 -4.76
N ALA A 172 -6.93 -9.30 -4.56
CA ALA A 172 -7.11 -10.27 -3.48
C ALA A 172 -7.06 -9.65 -2.08
N VAL A 173 -6.14 -8.72 -1.84
CA VAL A 173 -5.95 -8.07 -0.53
C VAL A 173 -6.71 -6.76 -0.43
N LYS A 174 -6.72 -5.92 -1.49
CA LYS A 174 -7.55 -4.70 -1.51
C LYS A 174 -9.03 -4.98 -1.25
N SER A 175 -9.56 -6.08 -1.76
CA SER A 175 -10.94 -6.47 -1.47
C SER A 175 -11.19 -6.75 0.01
N GLN A 176 -10.22 -7.31 0.72
CA GLN A 176 -10.31 -7.50 2.17
C GLN A 176 -10.23 -6.15 2.89
N THR A 177 -9.28 -5.28 2.54
CA THR A 177 -9.13 -3.97 3.19
C THR A 177 -10.37 -3.10 3.03
N VAL A 178 -10.96 -3.05 1.83
CA VAL A 178 -12.19 -2.27 1.58
C VAL A 178 -13.37 -2.88 2.33
N ARG A 179 -13.50 -4.20 2.32
CA ARG A 179 -14.58 -4.89 3.03
C ARG A 179 -14.52 -4.67 4.54
N GLU A 180 -13.34 -4.79 5.14
CA GLU A 180 -13.17 -4.67 6.59
C GLU A 180 -13.15 -3.21 7.07
N SER A 181 -12.87 -2.24 6.20
CA SER A 181 -12.81 -0.83 6.58
C SER A 181 -14.17 -0.30 7.07
N ILE A 182 -14.12 0.59 8.07
CA ILE A 182 -15.27 1.25 8.65
C ILE A 182 -15.21 2.74 8.32
N GLY A 183 -16.36 3.35 8.13
CA GLY A 183 -16.51 4.79 7.91
C GLY A 183 -17.05 5.13 6.52
N ALA A 184 -18.12 5.94 6.49
CA ALA A 184 -18.80 6.32 5.24
C ALA A 184 -18.03 7.41 4.47
N ILE A 185 -17.31 8.28 5.16
CA ILE A 185 -16.60 9.43 4.57
C ILE A 185 -15.10 9.19 4.59
N ILE A 186 -14.54 8.79 5.75
CA ILE A 186 -13.13 8.43 5.90
C ILE A 186 -13.06 6.98 6.33
N GLN A 187 -12.54 6.13 5.45
CA GLN A 187 -12.33 4.72 5.76
C GLN A 187 -11.22 4.58 6.80
N HIS A 188 -11.40 3.64 7.72
CA HIS A 188 -10.45 3.33 8.76
C HIS A 188 -10.29 1.82 8.92
N LEU A 189 -9.06 1.37 9.10
CA LEU A 189 -8.70 0.00 9.48
C LEU A 189 -7.96 0.03 10.81
N SER A 190 -8.40 -0.75 11.76
CA SER A 190 -7.64 -1.01 12.98
C SER A 190 -6.38 -1.82 12.67
N VAL A 191 -5.39 -1.74 13.55
CA VAL A 191 -4.17 -2.56 13.42
C VAL A 191 -4.49 -4.06 13.46
N GLU A 192 -5.53 -4.45 14.20
CA GLU A 192 -5.93 -5.84 14.32
C GLU A 192 -6.56 -6.36 13.02
N GLU A 193 -7.41 -5.56 12.37
CA GLU A 193 -7.93 -5.90 11.04
C GLU A 193 -6.81 -6.02 10.01
N VAL A 194 -5.83 -5.12 10.06
CA VAL A 194 -4.64 -5.21 9.18
C VAL A 194 -3.84 -6.49 9.43
N LYS A 195 -3.63 -6.90 10.70
CA LYS A 195 -2.94 -8.17 11.02
C LYS A 195 -3.68 -9.39 10.49
N ASN A 196 -5.01 -9.34 10.45
CA ASN A 196 -5.88 -10.44 10.03
C ASN A 196 -6.04 -10.54 8.50
N LEU A 197 -5.46 -9.65 7.71
CA LEU A 197 -5.46 -9.74 6.24
C LEU A 197 -4.78 -11.04 5.79
N LYS A 198 -5.47 -11.82 4.97
CA LYS A 198 -4.96 -13.07 4.38
C LYS A 198 -4.12 -12.75 3.15
N ILE A 199 -2.85 -13.07 3.26
CA ILE A 199 -1.86 -12.84 2.21
C ILE A 199 -1.60 -14.15 1.46
N PRO A 200 -1.91 -14.24 0.17
CA PRO A 200 -1.54 -15.40 -0.64
C PRO A 200 -0.04 -15.64 -0.63
N ILE A 201 0.36 -16.90 -0.42
CA ILE A 201 1.76 -17.31 -0.42
C ILE A 201 1.99 -18.26 -1.60
N LEU A 202 2.40 -17.71 -2.73
CA LEU A 202 2.71 -18.47 -3.93
C LEU A 202 3.99 -19.29 -3.76
N SER A 203 4.30 -20.17 -4.74
CA SER A 203 5.59 -20.86 -4.77
C SER A 203 6.75 -19.85 -4.79
N GLN A 204 7.88 -20.23 -4.21
CA GLN A 204 9.05 -19.34 -4.13
C GLN A 204 9.50 -18.82 -5.50
N SER A 205 9.45 -19.66 -6.53
CA SER A 205 9.78 -19.29 -7.91
C SER A 205 8.85 -18.20 -8.47
N LEU A 206 7.54 -18.28 -8.19
CA LEU A 206 6.58 -17.26 -8.61
C LEU A 206 6.72 -15.97 -7.80
N GLN A 207 6.98 -16.05 -6.49
CA GLN A 207 7.29 -14.88 -5.68
C GLN A 207 8.50 -14.14 -6.23
N GLN A 208 9.60 -14.84 -6.53
CA GLN A 208 10.82 -14.27 -7.11
C GLN A 208 10.55 -13.62 -8.48
N LYS A 209 9.76 -14.29 -9.34
CA LYS A 209 9.41 -13.76 -10.65
C LYS A 209 8.60 -12.46 -10.53
N ILE A 210 7.60 -12.43 -9.67
CA ILE A 210 6.79 -11.22 -9.40
C ILE A 210 7.68 -10.12 -8.81
N SER A 211 8.48 -10.42 -7.81
CA SER A 211 9.40 -9.48 -7.19
C SER A 211 10.35 -8.84 -8.22
N PHE A 212 10.95 -9.64 -9.08
CA PHE A 212 11.81 -9.16 -10.16
C PHE A 212 11.08 -8.21 -11.13
N LEU A 213 9.86 -8.55 -11.53
CA LEU A 213 9.04 -7.69 -12.41
C LEU A 213 8.71 -6.34 -11.75
N ILE A 214 8.42 -6.34 -10.45
CA ILE A 214 8.12 -5.12 -9.69
C ILE A 214 9.38 -4.27 -9.49
N GLN A 215 10.53 -4.88 -9.21
CA GLN A 215 11.81 -4.16 -9.15
C GLN A 215 12.14 -3.51 -10.50
N GLN A 216 12.00 -4.25 -11.61
CA GLN A 216 12.18 -3.69 -12.95
C GLN A 216 11.23 -2.54 -13.24
N PHE A 217 9.96 -2.65 -12.81
CA PHE A 217 8.99 -1.57 -12.96
C PHE A 217 9.46 -0.29 -12.27
N PHE A 218 9.91 -0.36 -11.02
CA PHE A 218 10.39 0.80 -10.29
C PHE A 218 11.67 1.39 -10.90
N ASN A 219 12.60 0.56 -11.36
CA ASN A 219 13.83 1.03 -12.00
C ASN A 219 13.52 1.78 -13.30
N LEU A 220 12.67 1.23 -14.17
CA LEU A 220 12.24 1.88 -15.40
C LEU A 220 11.51 3.21 -15.16
N ARG A 221 10.71 3.29 -14.10
CA ARG A 221 10.07 4.56 -13.72
C ARG A 221 11.09 5.60 -13.27
N GLN A 222 12.09 5.19 -12.52
CA GLN A 222 13.16 6.10 -12.09
C GLN A 222 13.96 6.62 -13.28
N GLU A 223 14.38 5.75 -14.19
CA GLU A 223 15.05 6.12 -15.43
C GLU A 223 14.22 7.10 -16.26
N ALA A 224 12.92 6.83 -16.40
CA ALA A 224 12.01 7.73 -17.13
C ALA A 224 11.93 9.12 -16.49
N LYS A 225 11.86 9.22 -15.15
CA LYS A 225 11.87 10.51 -14.45
C LYS A 225 13.17 11.28 -14.67
N GLU A 226 14.30 10.59 -14.61
CA GLU A 226 15.61 11.21 -14.83
C GLU A 226 15.79 11.70 -16.27
N LEU A 227 15.26 10.94 -17.26
CA LEU A 227 15.27 11.37 -18.67
C LEU A 227 14.39 12.61 -18.88
N ILE A 228 13.18 12.63 -18.31
CA ILE A 228 12.28 13.79 -18.38
C ILE A 228 12.91 15.02 -17.73
N TYR A 229 13.54 14.85 -16.56
CA TYR A 229 14.22 15.94 -15.86
C TYR A 229 15.36 16.53 -16.71
N ARG A 230 16.21 15.66 -17.29
CA ARG A 230 17.31 16.08 -18.18
C ARG A 230 16.79 16.81 -19.41
N ALA A 231 15.77 16.25 -20.09
CA ALA A 231 15.18 16.90 -21.25
C ALA A 231 14.59 18.28 -20.95
N LYS A 232 13.92 18.44 -19.79
CA LYS A 232 13.42 19.76 -19.37
C LYS A 232 14.55 20.75 -19.15
N LYS A 233 15.61 20.34 -18.46
CA LYS A 233 16.78 21.20 -18.19
C LYS A 233 17.47 21.63 -19.48
N GLU A 234 17.67 20.73 -20.43
CA GLU A 234 18.24 21.05 -21.75
C GLU A 234 17.38 22.08 -22.53
N VAL A 235 16.05 21.96 -22.48
CA VAL A 235 15.14 22.94 -23.10
C VAL A 235 15.23 24.30 -22.40
N GLU A 236 15.25 24.33 -21.07
CA GLU A 236 15.42 25.57 -20.30
C GLU A 236 16.73 26.28 -20.65
N GLU A 237 17.85 25.56 -20.70
CA GLU A 237 19.17 26.10 -21.10
C GLU A 237 19.19 26.65 -22.53
N ILE A 238 18.41 26.10 -23.46
CA ILE A 238 18.30 26.60 -24.85
C ILE A 238 17.46 27.90 -24.92
N ILE A 239 16.45 28.03 -24.05
CA ILE A 239 15.57 29.22 -24.05
C ILE A 239 16.23 30.41 -23.35
N GLU A 240 17.10 30.17 -22.37
CA GLU A 240 17.80 31.21 -21.60
C GLU A 240 19.04 31.76 -22.31
N ASN A 241 19.53 31.11 -23.39
CA ASN A 241 20.63 31.58 -24.25
C ASN A 241 20.11 32.22 -25.55
#